data_944fd9a64a8c38ba9af1c6640402b0f2
#
_entry.id   944fd9a64a8c38ba9af1c6640402b0f2
#
_cell.length_a   1.000
_cell.length_b   1.000
_cell.length_c   1.000
_cell.angle_alpha   90.00
_cell.angle_beta   90.00
_cell.angle_gamma   90.00
#
_symmetry.space_group_name_H-M   'P 1'
#
loop_
_entity.id
_entity.type
_entity.pdbx_description
1 polymer ?
#
loop_
_entity_poly.entity_id
_entity_poly.type
_entity_poly.pdbx_seq_one_letter_code
_entity_poly.pdbx_strand_id
1 'polypeptide(L)'
;VADCAALYDRAALIALPVPMRERYAAHLQKILPNGTGLLITLDYNQDEMPGPPFSVGDDEVRRLLGGAWQLEVLQEEDMLGESWKFLQAGVTRLDERVYRISWR
;
A
#
# COMPACT_ATOMS: atom_id res chain seq x y z
N VAL A 1 -2.27 -9.61 15.86
CA VAL A 1 -3.19 -10.11 16.85
C VAL A 1 -4.40 -10.68 16.14
N ALA A 2 -4.71 -11.96 16.42
CA ALA A 2 -5.70 -12.70 15.65
C ALA A 2 -7.13 -12.18 15.81
N ASP A 3 -7.41 -11.50 16.89
CA ASP A 3 -8.74 -10.97 17.18
C ASP A 3 -8.90 -9.47 16.86
N CYS A 4 -7.89 -8.87 16.24
CA CYS A 4 -8.01 -7.50 15.78
C CYS A 4 -9.04 -7.40 14.66
N ALA A 5 -9.98 -6.48 14.81
CA ALA A 5 -11.01 -6.22 13.79
C ALA A 5 -10.62 -5.09 12.85
N ALA A 6 -9.52 -4.40 13.08
CA ALA A 6 -9.07 -3.27 12.28
C ALA A 6 -7.55 -3.31 12.07
N LEU A 7 -7.12 -2.83 10.93
CA LEU A 7 -5.72 -2.75 10.55
C LEU A 7 -5.40 -1.34 10.05
N TYR A 8 -4.22 -0.85 10.40
CA TYR A 8 -3.69 0.37 9.82
C TYR A 8 -2.31 0.06 9.25
N ASP A 9 -2.22 0.00 7.92
CA ASP A 9 -0.97 -0.29 7.22
C ASP A 9 -0.48 0.97 6.51
N ARG A 10 0.53 1.58 7.06
CA ARG A 10 1.14 2.77 6.46
C ARG A 10 2.46 2.47 5.75
N ALA A 11 3.19 1.47 6.21
CA ALA A 11 4.55 1.27 5.73
C ALA A 11 4.87 -0.17 5.39
N ALA A 12 4.09 -1.14 5.85
CA ALA A 12 4.46 -2.54 5.70
C ALA A 12 4.48 -2.98 4.25
N LEU A 13 3.42 -2.72 3.50
CA LEU A 13 3.32 -3.19 2.12
C LEU A 13 4.38 -2.53 1.23
N ILE A 14 4.55 -1.21 1.37
CA ILE A 14 5.50 -0.46 0.54
C ILE A 14 6.95 -0.69 0.93
N ALA A 15 7.21 -1.36 2.05
CA ALA A 15 8.56 -1.73 2.47
C ALA A 15 8.99 -3.08 1.93
N LEU A 16 8.11 -3.82 1.25
CA LEU A 16 8.37 -5.18 0.81
C LEU A 16 8.67 -5.24 -0.69
N PRO A 17 9.69 -6.00 -1.11
CA PRO A 17 9.89 -6.30 -2.53
C PRO A 17 8.75 -7.15 -3.07
N VAL A 18 8.59 -7.16 -4.39
CA VAL A 18 7.45 -7.78 -5.06
C VAL A 18 7.15 -9.21 -4.58
N PRO A 19 8.15 -10.13 -4.49
CA PRO A 19 7.83 -11.50 -4.09
C PRO A 19 7.24 -11.63 -2.69
N MET A 20 7.56 -10.71 -1.79
CA MET A 20 7.09 -10.75 -0.41
C MET A 20 5.69 -10.16 -0.24
N ARG A 21 5.24 -9.34 -1.20
CA ARG A 21 3.93 -8.69 -1.11
C ARG A 21 2.79 -9.70 -1.18
N GLU A 22 2.93 -10.74 -1.98
CA GLU A 22 1.92 -11.79 -2.08
C GLU A 22 1.79 -12.58 -0.77
N ARG A 23 2.92 -12.85 -0.12
CA ARG A 23 2.92 -13.50 1.19
C ARG A 23 2.25 -12.63 2.24
N TYR A 24 2.51 -11.34 2.18
CA TYR A 24 1.91 -10.39 3.10
C TYR A 24 0.40 -10.33 2.92
N ALA A 25 -0.08 -10.27 1.67
CA ALA A 25 -1.50 -10.25 1.39
C ALA A 25 -2.20 -11.51 1.90
N ALA A 26 -1.57 -12.69 1.71
CA ALA A 26 -2.10 -13.94 2.22
C ALA A 26 -2.13 -13.97 3.74
N HIS A 27 -1.10 -13.38 4.38
CA HIS A 27 -1.03 -13.30 5.83
C HIS A 27 -2.15 -12.44 6.40
N LEU A 28 -2.46 -11.31 5.74
CA LEU A 28 -3.56 -10.45 6.16
C LEU A 28 -4.90 -11.18 6.20
N GLN A 29 -5.14 -12.08 5.25
CA GLN A 29 -6.37 -12.87 5.24
C GLN A 29 -6.48 -13.77 6.46
N LYS A 30 -5.35 -14.21 7.02
CA LYS A 30 -5.34 -15.07 8.20
C LYS A 30 -5.55 -14.30 9.50
N ILE A 31 -4.96 -13.10 9.60
CA ILE A 31 -4.97 -12.36 10.86
C ILE A 31 -6.15 -11.41 10.98
N LEU A 32 -6.85 -11.14 9.87
CA LEU A 32 -7.93 -10.14 9.86
C LEU A 32 -9.17 -10.62 9.10
N PRO A 33 -9.65 -11.84 9.34
CA PRO A 33 -10.88 -12.29 8.70
C PRO A 33 -12.06 -11.46 9.17
N ASN A 34 -12.90 -11.02 8.22
CA ASN A 34 -14.07 -10.18 8.48
C ASN A 34 -13.73 -8.81 9.08
N GLY A 35 -12.45 -8.39 8.99
CA GLY A 35 -12.03 -7.09 9.51
C GLY A 35 -12.11 -5.98 8.48
N THR A 36 -11.79 -4.78 8.94
CA THR A 36 -11.62 -3.62 8.08
C THR A 36 -10.29 -2.96 8.41
N GLY A 37 -9.79 -2.12 7.51
CA GLY A 37 -8.54 -1.43 7.77
C GLY A 37 -8.30 -0.29 6.82
N LEU A 38 -7.22 0.42 7.07
CA LEU A 38 -6.71 1.45 6.17
C LEU A 38 -5.35 0.99 5.64
N LEU A 39 -5.18 1.10 4.33
CA LEU A 39 -3.93 0.80 3.66
C LEU A 39 -3.45 2.06 2.96
N ILE A 40 -2.21 2.43 3.20
CA ILE A 40 -1.60 3.60 2.58
C ILE A 40 -0.46 3.14 1.68
N THR A 41 -0.49 3.55 0.43
CA THR A 41 0.54 3.20 -0.55
C THR A 41 1.13 4.44 -1.18
N LEU A 42 2.32 4.27 -1.75
CA LEU A 42 2.98 5.30 -2.55
C LEU A 42 3.08 4.81 -3.99
N ASP A 43 2.84 5.72 -4.93
CA ASP A 43 2.89 5.43 -6.36
C ASP A 43 3.81 6.45 -7.02
N TYR A 44 4.92 5.96 -7.55
CA TYR A 44 5.90 6.79 -8.25
C TYR A 44 6.60 5.92 -9.31
N ASN A 45 7.43 6.53 -10.16
CA ASN A 45 8.20 5.77 -11.13
C ASN A 45 9.34 5.04 -10.41
N GLN A 46 9.22 3.72 -10.28
CA GLN A 46 10.19 2.90 -9.56
C GLN A 46 11.60 3.00 -10.15
N ASP A 47 11.71 3.32 -11.45
CA ASP A 47 13.01 3.49 -12.08
C ASP A 47 13.75 4.73 -11.59
N GLU A 48 13.02 5.69 -11.02
CA GLU A 48 13.63 6.92 -10.52
C GLU A 48 14.19 6.76 -9.10
N MET A 49 13.71 5.78 -8.36
CA MET A 49 14.21 5.51 -7.02
C MET A 49 13.98 4.03 -6.67
N PRO A 50 15.04 3.29 -6.30
CA PRO A 50 14.92 1.84 -6.12
C PRO A 50 14.14 1.40 -4.88
N GLY A 51 13.93 2.29 -3.91
CA GLY A 51 13.26 1.92 -2.66
C GLY A 51 14.21 1.34 -1.63
N PRO A 52 13.73 0.89 -0.44
CA PRO A 52 12.42 1.18 0.13
C PRO A 52 12.23 2.64 0.51
N PRO A 53 10.99 3.19 0.54
CA PRO A 53 9.74 2.50 0.21
C PRO A 53 9.58 2.28 -1.29
N PHE A 54 8.87 1.21 -1.65
CA PHE A 54 8.65 0.85 -3.05
C PHE A 54 7.36 1.47 -3.57
N SER A 55 7.30 1.64 -4.89
CA SER A 55 6.07 2.05 -5.55
C SER A 55 5.10 0.88 -5.62
N VAL A 56 3.86 1.08 -5.18
CA VAL A 56 2.79 0.10 -5.30
C VAL A 56 1.59 0.79 -5.93
N GLY A 57 1.36 0.54 -7.21
CA GLY A 57 0.26 1.16 -7.94
C GLY A 57 -1.08 0.55 -7.60
N ASP A 58 -2.15 1.24 -8.03
CA ASP A 58 -3.52 0.79 -7.77
C ASP A 58 -3.79 -0.59 -8.36
N ASP A 59 -3.30 -0.87 -9.56
CA ASP A 59 -3.48 -2.17 -10.20
C ASP A 59 -2.88 -3.30 -9.35
N GLU A 60 -1.71 -3.06 -8.78
CA GLU A 60 -1.06 -4.06 -7.94
C GLU A 60 -1.82 -4.29 -6.64
N VAL A 61 -2.31 -3.23 -6.01
CA VAL A 61 -3.12 -3.35 -4.79
C VAL A 61 -4.36 -4.20 -5.06
N ARG A 62 -5.04 -3.95 -6.18
CA ARG A 62 -6.24 -4.70 -6.54
C ARG A 62 -5.93 -6.15 -6.88
N ARG A 63 -4.78 -6.42 -7.49
CA ARG A 63 -4.34 -7.78 -7.77
C ARG A 63 -4.05 -8.54 -6.48
N LEU A 64 -3.37 -7.88 -5.54
CA LEU A 64 -2.95 -8.54 -4.30
C LEU A 64 -4.12 -8.77 -3.33
N LEU A 65 -5.01 -7.80 -3.20
CA LEU A 65 -6.02 -7.78 -2.15
C LEU A 65 -7.44 -7.90 -2.65
N GLY A 66 -7.69 -7.61 -3.91
CA GLY A 66 -9.05 -7.51 -4.45
C GLY A 66 -9.86 -8.80 -4.44
N GLY A 67 -9.21 -9.96 -4.34
CA GLY A 67 -9.91 -11.24 -4.28
C GLY A 67 -10.63 -11.47 -2.96
N ALA A 68 -10.02 -11.05 -1.85
CA ALA A 68 -10.56 -11.25 -0.51
C ALA A 68 -11.15 -9.99 0.10
N TRP A 69 -10.79 -8.81 -0.42
CA TRP A 69 -11.15 -7.53 0.18
C TRP A 69 -11.86 -6.65 -0.82
N GLN A 70 -12.82 -5.86 -0.33
CA GLN A 70 -13.31 -4.70 -1.06
C GLN A 70 -12.36 -3.55 -0.82
N LEU A 71 -12.03 -2.83 -1.89
CA LEU A 71 -11.07 -1.73 -1.85
C LEU A 71 -11.77 -0.45 -2.24
N GLU A 72 -11.67 0.56 -1.39
CA GLU A 72 -12.24 1.88 -1.65
C GLU A 72 -11.13 2.91 -1.50
N VAL A 73 -10.87 3.67 -2.56
CA VAL A 73 -9.91 4.77 -2.49
C VAL A 73 -10.57 5.94 -1.76
N LEU A 74 -10.06 6.26 -0.58
CA LEU A 74 -10.58 7.36 0.22
C LEU A 74 -9.91 8.67 -0.12
N GLN A 75 -8.64 8.62 -0.52
CA GLN A 75 -7.86 9.82 -0.76
C GLN A 75 -6.73 9.50 -1.71
N GLU A 76 -6.44 10.43 -2.62
CA GLU A 76 -5.26 10.43 -3.48
C GLU A 76 -4.65 11.81 -3.39
N GLU A 77 -3.35 11.89 -3.08
CA GLU A 77 -2.72 13.17 -2.83
C GLU A 77 -1.31 13.20 -3.39
N ASP A 78 -0.95 14.30 -4.05
CA ASP A 78 0.40 14.53 -4.51
C ASP A 78 1.27 14.93 -3.32
N MET A 79 2.22 14.07 -2.99
CA MET A 79 3.10 14.27 -1.82
C MET A 79 4.52 14.65 -2.20
N LEU A 80 4.81 14.86 -3.48
CA LEU A 80 6.18 15.09 -3.93
C LEU A 80 6.79 16.34 -3.30
N GLY A 81 6.01 17.43 -3.22
CA GLY A 81 6.49 18.69 -2.66
C GLY A 81 6.80 18.64 -1.17
N GLU A 82 6.29 17.63 -0.47
CA GLU A 82 6.49 17.46 0.97
C GLU A 82 7.52 16.39 1.31
N SER A 83 8.12 15.75 0.29
CA SER A 83 9.00 14.60 0.47
C SER A 83 10.36 14.88 -0.13
N TRP A 84 11.17 15.69 0.59
CA TRP A 84 12.48 16.12 0.07
C TRP A 84 13.38 14.95 -0.30
N LYS A 85 13.26 13.80 0.37
CA LYS A 85 14.05 12.61 0.06
C LYS A 85 13.77 12.13 -1.37
N PHE A 86 12.52 12.15 -1.80
CA PHE A 86 12.12 11.77 -3.14
C PHE A 86 12.55 12.83 -4.16
N LEU A 87 12.44 14.10 -3.80
CA LEU A 87 12.91 15.18 -4.64
C LEU A 87 14.41 15.08 -4.89
N GLN A 88 15.20 14.79 -3.86
CA GLN A 88 16.64 14.61 -4.01
C GLN A 88 17.01 13.41 -4.86
N ALA A 89 16.19 12.36 -4.83
CA ALA A 89 16.42 11.16 -5.64
C ALA A 89 16.06 11.37 -7.13
N GLY A 90 15.43 12.49 -7.48
CA GLY A 90 15.03 12.78 -8.84
C GLY A 90 13.66 12.25 -9.23
N VAL A 91 12.85 11.88 -8.26
CA VAL A 91 11.47 11.42 -8.50
C VAL A 91 10.64 12.58 -9.01
N THR A 92 9.91 12.36 -10.10
CA THR A 92 9.13 13.41 -10.75
C THR A 92 7.65 13.39 -10.40
N ARG A 93 7.16 12.30 -9.79
CA ARG A 93 5.78 12.15 -9.36
C ARG A 93 5.74 11.27 -8.13
N LEU A 94 4.97 11.65 -7.12
CA LEU A 94 4.75 10.84 -5.94
C LEU A 94 3.32 11.05 -5.47
N ASP A 95 2.49 10.02 -5.59
CA ASP A 95 1.12 10.04 -5.15
C ASP A 95 0.95 9.11 -3.96
N GLU A 96 0.29 9.60 -2.92
CA GLU A 96 -0.10 8.78 -1.79
C GLU A 96 -1.57 8.40 -1.94
N ARG A 97 -1.90 7.11 -1.84
CA ARG A 97 -3.27 6.63 -1.86
C ARG A 97 -3.63 6.01 -0.53
N VAL A 98 -4.81 6.35 -0.05
CA VAL A 98 -5.37 5.77 1.16
C VAL A 98 -6.57 4.92 0.75
N TYR A 99 -6.53 3.64 1.09
CA TYR A 99 -7.61 2.70 0.81
C TYR A 99 -8.30 2.31 2.11
N ARG A 100 -9.62 2.21 2.05
CA ARG A 100 -10.33 1.42 3.04
C ARG A 100 -10.46 0.01 2.49
N ILE A 101 -9.98 -0.97 3.26
CA ILE A 101 -10.16 -2.37 2.92
C ILE A 101 -11.19 -2.96 3.85
N SER A 102 -12.10 -3.75 3.30
CA SER A 102 -13.10 -4.46 4.09
C SER A 102 -13.31 -5.84 3.50
N TRP A 103 -13.55 -6.82 4.38
CA TRP A 103 -13.68 -8.21 3.97
C TRP A 103 -14.90 -8.38 3.07
N ARG A 104 -14.71 -9.13 1.97
CA ARG A 104 -15.81 -9.40 1.03
C ARG A 104 -16.84 -10.36 1.60
#